data_e34ef4b595ef40686487c4b1f931bf1d
#
_entry.id   e34ef4b595ef40686487c4b1f931bf1d
#
_cell.length_a   1.000
_cell.length_b   1.000
_cell.length_c   1.000
_cell.angle_alpha   90.00
_cell.angle_beta   90.00
_cell.angle_gamma   90.00
#
_symmetry.space_group_name_H-M   'P 1'
#
loop_
_entity.id
_entity.type
_entity.pdbx_description
1 polymer ?
#
loop_
_entity_poly.entity_id
_entity_poly.type
_entity_poly.pdbx_seq_one_letter_code
_entity_poly.pdbx_strand_id
1 'polypeptide(L)'
;MPNEGFASITASILTDLAKGGLSGSMNYNPVSTDKWVYTERMIAAGSADEPLIPVNHPYLTKLPATGEPDKVAAGDQYRWLAIKNTGTSDGSTVSTEGIVVSLDGDNAAYNEVQGIFIDAGDLWIGKFPSQTTQADVVGVSVAVINGSPSGAGSGTVLCQIAAILDDV
;
A
#
# COMPACT_ATOMS: atom_id res chain seq x y z
N MET A 1 20.26 -6.88 -14.22
CA MET A 1 19.15 -7.77 -13.90
C MET A 1 17.91 -6.94 -14.06
N PRO A 2 16.89 -7.39 -14.79
CA PRO A 2 15.64 -6.66 -14.85
C PRO A 2 15.06 -6.56 -13.43
N ASN A 3 14.54 -5.40 -13.08
CA ASN A 3 13.82 -5.19 -11.84
C ASN A 3 12.42 -5.77 -12.05
N GLU A 4 12.21 -7.04 -11.71
CA GLU A 4 10.93 -7.69 -11.88
C GLU A 4 10.16 -7.65 -10.56
N GLY A 5 8.92 -7.17 -10.60
CA GLY A 5 7.98 -7.32 -9.51
C GLY A 5 7.17 -8.60 -9.69
N PHE A 6 7.25 -9.51 -8.73
CA PHE A 6 6.47 -10.74 -8.72
C PHE A 6 5.59 -10.80 -7.47
N ALA A 7 4.30 -11.03 -7.67
CA ALA A 7 3.38 -11.37 -6.61
C ALA A 7 2.57 -12.60 -6.99
N SER A 8 2.45 -13.56 -6.09
CA SER A 8 1.57 -14.72 -6.26
C SER A 8 0.51 -14.75 -5.17
N ILE A 9 -0.72 -15.03 -5.58
CA ILE A 9 -1.85 -15.19 -4.67
C ILE A 9 -2.43 -16.57 -4.90
N THR A 10 -2.64 -17.32 -3.82
CA THR A 10 -3.38 -18.58 -3.83
C THR A 10 -4.49 -18.48 -2.81
N ALA A 11 -5.73 -18.62 -3.25
CA ALA A 11 -6.88 -18.70 -2.37
C ALA A 11 -7.60 -20.03 -2.63
N SER A 12 -7.93 -20.77 -1.58
CA SER A 12 -8.74 -21.96 -1.65
C SER A 12 -10.03 -21.78 -0.85
N ILE A 13 -11.15 -22.09 -1.49
CA ILE A 13 -12.47 -22.10 -0.86
C ILE A 13 -12.80 -23.57 -0.62
N LEU A 14 -12.83 -23.95 0.67
CA LEU A 14 -13.19 -25.30 1.09
C LEU A 14 -14.61 -25.26 1.66
N THR A 15 -15.57 -25.69 0.87
CA THR A 15 -16.93 -25.98 1.34
C THR A 15 -17.26 -27.43 1.04
N ASP A 16 -18.16 -28.03 1.80
CA ASP A 16 -18.59 -29.43 1.57
C ASP A 16 -19.23 -29.65 0.19
N LEU A 17 -19.70 -28.57 -0.45
CA LEU A 17 -20.42 -28.60 -1.72
C LEU A 17 -19.60 -28.07 -2.91
N ALA A 18 -18.56 -27.31 -2.69
CA ALA A 18 -17.73 -26.79 -3.76
C ALA A 18 -16.27 -26.70 -3.32
N LYS A 19 -15.40 -27.40 -4.06
CA LYS A 19 -13.97 -27.25 -3.93
C LYS A 19 -13.50 -26.38 -5.09
N GLY A 20 -13.21 -25.12 -4.80
CA GLY A 20 -12.67 -24.18 -5.78
C GLY A 20 -11.32 -23.63 -5.30
N GLY A 21 -10.40 -23.44 -6.22
CA GLY A 21 -9.15 -22.75 -5.96
C GLY A 21 -8.98 -21.61 -6.96
N LEU A 22 -8.61 -20.44 -6.46
CA LEU A 22 -8.16 -19.34 -7.28
C LEU A 22 -6.64 -19.24 -7.10
N SER A 23 -5.90 -19.37 -8.17
CA SER A 23 -4.47 -19.11 -8.18
C SER A 23 -4.15 -18.13 -9.29
N GLY A 24 -3.27 -17.20 -9.02
CA GLY A 24 -2.83 -16.22 -10.01
C GLY A 24 -1.45 -15.68 -9.65
N SER A 25 -0.76 -15.22 -10.67
CA SER A 25 0.46 -14.46 -10.50
C SER A 25 0.31 -13.11 -11.16
N MET A 26 0.83 -12.08 -10.50
CA MET A 26 0.93 -10.74 -11.06
C MET A 26 2.40 -10.48 -11.34
N ASN A 27 2.73 -10.36 -12.63
CA ASN A 27 4.06 -9.97 -13.05
C ASN A 27 4.03 -8.51 -13.49
N TYR A 28 5.04 -7.78 -13.12
CA TYR A 28 5.26 -6.43 -13.59
C TYR A 28 6.69 -6.34 -14.17
N ASN A 29 6.80 -5.95 -15.44
CA ASN A 29 8.07 -5.69 -16.10
C ASN A 29 8.29 -4.17 -16.11
N PRO A 30 9.14 -3.63 -15.23
CA PRO A 30 9.38 -2.21 -15.18
C PRO A 30 10.00 -1.68 -16.48
N VAL A 31 9.61 -0.49 -16.88
CA VAL A 31 10.29 0.29 -17.92
C VAL A 31 11.45 1.11 -17.29
N SER A 32 12.20 1.82 -18.10
CA SER A 32 13.43 2.52 -17.64
C SER A 32 13.16 3.63 -16.63
N THR A 33 11.96 4.20 -16.62
CA THR A 33 11.52 5.26 -15.70
C THR A 33 10.93 4.72 -14.40
N ASP A 34 10.56 3.43 -14.36
CA ASP A 34 9.98 2.83 -13.17
C ASP A 34 11.04 2.59 -12.09
N LYS A 35 10.71 2.98 -10.88
CA LYS A 35 11.60 2.88 -9.73
C LYS A 35 10.90 2.26 -8.53
N TRP A 36 11.66 1.51 -7.74
CA TRP A 36 11.18 0.86 -6.54
C TRP A 36 11.26 1.75 -5.32
N VAL A 37 10.23 1.65 -4.48
CA VAL A 37 10.19 2.22 -3.14
C VAL A 37 9.87 1.12 -2.13
N TYR A 38 10.53 1.17 -0.98
CA TYR A 38 10.12 0.46 0.22
C TYR A 38 10.16 1.42 1.39
N THR A 39 9.12 1.44 2.20
CA THR A 39 9.06 2.25 3.42
C THR A 39 8.23 1.56 4.49
N GLU A 40 8.51 1.88 5.73
CA GLU A 40 7.66 1.58 6.87
C GLU A 40 7.08 2.87 7.41
N ARG A 41 5.78 2.92 7.55
CA ARG A 41 5.08 4.11 8.03
C ARG A 41 4.07 3.79 9.11
N MET A 42 3.99 4.69 10.08
CA MET A 42 2.89 4.75 11.02
C MET A 42 1.76 5.58 10.41
N ILE A 43 0.62 4.96 10.20
CA ILE A 43 -0.59 5.59 9.69
C ILE A 43 -1.48 5.90 10.89
N ALA A 44 -1.78 7.19 11.09
CA ALA A 44 -2.57 7.65 12.24
C ALA A 44 -4.06 7.82 11.89
N ALA A 45 -4.88 7.88 12.92
CA ALA A 45 -6.26 8.28 12.81
C ALA A 45 -6.35 9.77 12.41
N GLY A 46 -7.25 10.11 11.51
CA GLY A 46 -7.50 11.49 11.09
C GLY A 46 -6.41 12.13 10.22
N SER A 47 -5.38 11.38 9.82
CA SER A 47 -4.35 11.85 8.87
C SER A 47 -4.74 11.54 7.42
N ALA A 48 -5.97 11.86 7.09
CA ALA A 48 -6.62 11.48 5.84
C ALA A 48 -5.93 11.96 4.55
N ASP A 49 -5.07 12.96 4.66
CA ASP A 49 -4.42 13.60 3.51
C ASP A 49 -2.92 13.28 3.41
N GLU A 50 -2.41 12.34 4.20
CA GLU A 50 -1.01 11.96 4.11
C GLU A 50 -0.80 10.87 3.05
N PRO A 51 -0.05 11.15 1.96
CA PRO A 51 0.33 10.13 0.99
C PRO A 51 1.06 8.96 1.66
N LEU A 52 0.76 7.74 1.25
CA LEU A 52 1.41 6.53 1.78
C LEU A 52 2.92 6.54 1.58
N ILE A 53 3.38 7.07 0.46
CA ILE A 53 4.80 7.30 0.18
C ILE A 53 5.02 8.80 0.17
N PRO A 54 5.81 9.37 1.09
CA PRO A 54 6.03 10.81 1.15
C PRO A 54 6.88 11.31 -0.03
N VAL A 55 6.63 12.54 -0.46
CA VAL A 55 7.52 13.27 -1.37
C VAL A 55 8.93 13.33 -0.76
N ASN A 56 9.94 13.28 -1.59
CA ASN A 56 11.35 13.21 -1.23
C ASN A 56 11.81 11.88 -0.58
N HIS A 57 10.94 10.85 -0.53
CA HIS A 57 11.39 9.52 -0.13
C HIS A 57 12.37 8.98 -1.18
N PRO A 58 13.53 8.44 -0.76
CA PRO A 58 14.53 7.93 -1.71
C PRO A 58 14.01 6.67 -2.42
N TYR A 59 14.25 6.58 -3.73
CA TYR A 59 14.07 5.34 -4.45
C TYR A 59 15.12 4.29 -4.10
N LEU A 60 14.75 3.02 -4.15
CA LEU A 60 15.67 1.88 -4.02
C LEU A 60 16.46 1.68 -5.33
N THR A 61 17.12 2.72 -5.80
CA THR A 61 18.00 2.62 -6.96
C THR A 61 19.38 2.15 -6.52
N LYS A 62 20.07 1.38 -7.37
CA LYS A 62 21.51 1.29 -7.25
C LYS A 62 22.06 2.71 -7.31
N LEU A 63 22.78 3.12 -6.27
CA LEU A 63 23.43 4.42 -6.20
C LEU A 63 24.07 4.74 -7.56
N PRO A 64 23.69 5.84 -8.21
CA PRO A 64 24.45 6.32 -9.33
C PRO A 64 25.88 6.56 -8.81
N ALA A 65 26.87 6.30 -9.63
CA ALA A 65 28.29 6.44 -9.26
C ALA A 65 28.64 7.88 -8.80
N THR A 66 27.77 8.83 -9.03
CA THR A 66 27.92 10.24 -8.66
C THR A 66 26.52 10.87 -8.50
N GLY A 67 26.12 11.20 -7.29
CA GLY A 67 24.92 11.98 -7.04
C GLY A 67 24.07 11.47 -5.87
N GLU A 68 23.14 12.30 -5.42
CA GLU A 68 22.11 11.93 -4.48
C GLU A 68 21.17 10.89 -5.10
N PRO A 69 20.62 9.93 -4.32
CA PRO A 69 19.61 9.04 -4.82
C PRO A 69 18.40 9.85 -5.27
N ASP A 70 17.84 9.44 -6.38
CA ASP A 70 16.60 10.00 -6.89
C ASP A 70 15.45 9.83 -5.88
N LYS A 71 14.50 10.76 -5.88
CA LYS A 71 13.49 10.89 -4.84
C LYS A 71 12.11 11.00 -5.45
N VAL A 72 11.15 10.43 -4.75
CA VAL A 72 9.73 10.50 -5.10
C VAL A 72 9.25 11.94 -5.22
N ALA A 73 8.64 12.29 -6.33
CA ALA A 73 7.98 13.56 -6.58
C ALA A 73 6.45 13.41 -6.53
N ALA A 74 5.73 14.51 -6.32
CA ALA A 74 4.26 14.50 -6.24
C ALA A 74 3.58 14.08 -7.56
N GLY A 75 4.27 14.21 -8.70
CA GLY A 75 3.78 13.81 -10.01
C GLY A 75 4.03 12.35 -10.37
N ASP A 76 4.86 11.65 -9.62
CA ASP A 76 5.22 10.26 -9.89
C ASP A 76 3.98 9.37 -9.80
N GLN A 77 3.87 8.41 -10.71
CA GLN A 77 2.66 7.62 -10.86
C GLN A 77 2.83 6.21 -10.35
N TYR A 78 1.89 5.75 -9.53
CA TYR A 78 1.87 4.35 -9.10
C TYR A 78 1.66 3.41 -10.28
N ARG A 79 2.49 2.38 -10.36
CA ARG A 79 2.35 1.25 -11.26
C ARG A 79 1.94 -0.02 -10.52
N TRP A 80 2.47 -0.16 -9.32
CA TRP A 80 2.23 -1.31 -8.46
C TRP A 80 2.40 -0.91 -7.00
N LEU A 81 1.59 -1.49 -6.12
CA LEU A 81 1.65 -1.27 -4.69
C LEU A 81 1.38 -2.57 -3.95
N ALA A 82 2.20 -2.86 -2.96
CA ALA A 82 1.91 -3.80 -1.89
C ALA A 82 1.93 -3.06 -0.57
N ILE A 83 0.92 -3.26 0.25
CA ILE A 83 0.83 -2.67 1.58
C ILE A 83 0.38 -3.73 2.57
N LYS A 84 1.14 -3.87 3.66
CA LYS A 84 0.85 -4.77 4.76
C LYS A 84 0.58 -3.97 6.02
N ASN A 85 -0.60 -4.15 6.59
CA ASN A 85 -0.88 -3.76 7.97
C ASN A 85 -0.19 -4.78 8.88
N THR A 86 0.78 -4.37 9.69
CA THR A 86 1.54 -5.32 10.53
C THR A 86 0.75 -5.86 11.72
N GLY A 87 -0.42 -5.30 12.01
CA GLY A 87 -1.19 -5.59 13.23
C GLY A 87 -0.54 -5.03 14.49
N THR A 88 0.35 -4.05 14.33
CA THR A 88 1.03 -3.38 15.45
C THR A 88 1.01 -1.87 15.27
N SER A 89 1.15 -1.13 16.37
CA SER A 89 1.25 0.34 16.33
C SER A 89 2.68 0.85 16.13
N ASP A 90 3.69 0.04 16.48
CA ASP A 90 5.11 0.44 16.51
C ASP A 90 6.07 -0.71 16.17
N GLY A 91 5.57 -1.83 15.68
CA GLY A 91 6.32 -3.04 15.40
C GLY A 91 6.35 -4.05 16.56
N SER A 92 5.87 -3.68 17.75
CA SER A 92 5.84 -4.55 18.93
C SER A 92 4.50 -4.54 19.66
N THR A 93 3.85 -3.40 19.78
CA THR A 93 2.56 -3.25 20.47
C THR A 93 1.42 -3.64 19.55
N VAL A 94 0.64 -4.65 19.94
CA VAL A 94 -0.49 -5.13 19.14
C VAL A 94 -1.52 -4.03 18.91
N SER A 95 -1.94 -3.87 17.66
CA SER A 95 -3.04 -3.01 17.24
C SER A 95 -4.09 -3.86 16.53
N THR A 96 -5.35 -3.62 16.83
CA THR A 96 -6.51 -4.22 16.14
C THR A 96 -7.13 -3.29 15.12
N GLU A 97 -6.52 -2.12 14.90
CA GLU A 97 -7.01 -1.16 13.92
C GLU A 97 -6.65 -1.60 12.51
N GLY A 98 -7.59 -1.41 11.59
CA GLY A 98 -7.38 -1.53 10.17
C GLY A 98 -6.87 -0.22 9.56
N ILE A 99 -6.64 -0.24 8.26
CA ILE A 99 -6.40 0.96 7.47
C ILE A 99 -7.35 1.01 6.29
N VAL A 100 -7.78 2.20 5.91
CA VAL A 100 -8.45 2.48 4.64
C VAL A 100 -7.50 3.28 3.77
N VAL A 101 -7.31 2.83 2.54
CA VAL A 101 -6.45 3.48 1.53
C VAL A 101 -7.33 4.01 0.42
N SER A 102 -7.33 5.33 0.21
CA SER A 102 -7.94 6.00 -0.93
C SER A 102 -6.97 6.05 -2.11
N LEU A 103 -7.52 6.09 -3.32
CA LEU A 103 -6.76 6.09 -4.57
C LEU A 103 -7.03 7.33 -5.44
N ASP A 104 -7.73 8.30 -4.92
CA ASP A 104 -8.18 9.50 -5.65
C ASP A 104 -7.77 10.82 -4.98
N GLY A 105 -6.91 10.75 -3.96
CA GLY A 105 -6.42 11.93 -3.23
C GLY A 105 -7.43 12.54 -2.27
N ASP A 106 -8.68 12.10 -2.32
CA ASP A 106 -9.70 12.52 -1.37
C ASP A 106 -9.51 11.82 -0.02
N ASN A 107 -9.88 12.52 1.03
CA ASN A 107 -9.88 12.04 2.39
C ASN A 107 -10.22 10.55 2.47
N ALA A 108 -9.26 9.72 2.88
CA ALA A 108 -9.54 8.34 3.22
C ALA A 108 -10.51 8.35 4.40
N ALA A 109 -11.80 8.53 4.07
CA ALA A 109 -12.83 8.41 5.07
C ALA A 109 -12.86 6.97 5.58
N TYR A 110 -13.17 6.80 6.85
CA TYR A 110 -13.29 5.48 7.49
C TYR A 110 -14.49 4.67 6.97
N ASN A 111 -15.04 5.00 5.80
CA ASN A 111 -16.11 4.22 5.21
C ASN A 111 -15.55 3.38 4.04
N GLU A 112 -15.94 2.13 4.01
CA GLU A 112 -15.54 1.14 3.03
C GLU A 112 -15.93 1.48 1.58
N VAL A 113 -16.69 2.53 1.36
CA VAL A 113 -17.23 2.88 0.03
C VAL A 113 -16.19 3.59 -0.83
N GLN A 114 -15.16 4.18 -0.24
CA GLN A 114 -14.21 5.05 -0.94
C GLN A 114 -12.77 4.55 -0.95
N GLY A 115 -12.49 3.36 -0.43
CA GLY A 115 -11.12 2.91 -0.32
C GLY A 115 -10.94 1.40 -0.22
N ILE A 116 -9.67 1.00 -0.23
CA ILE A 116 -9.25 -0.37 0.03
C ILE A 116 -9.09 -0.54 1.52
N PHE A 117 -9.86 -1.45 2.11
CA PHE A 117 -9.71 -1.81 3.52
C PHE A 117 -8.68 -2.93 3.69
N ILE A 118 -7.80 -2.77 4.67
CA ILE A 118 -6.76 -3.75 5.03
C ILE A 118 -6.81 -3.94 6.54
N ASP A 119 -7.26 -5.10 6.98
CA ASP A 119 -7.39 -5.43 8.41
C ASP A 119 -6.03 -5.66 9.07
N ALA A 120 -6.02 -5.73 10.39
CA ALA A 120 -4.81 -5.98 11.17
C ALA A 120 -4.15 -7.32 10.78
N GLY A 121 -2.89 -7.25 10.35
CA GLY A 121 -2.12 -8.41 9.87
C GLY A 121 -2.29 -8.73 8.38
N ASP A 122 -3.23 -8.08 7.68
CA ASP A 122 -3.52 -8.35 6.27
C ASP A 122 -2.56 -7.63 5.32
N LEU A 123 -2.52 -8.16 4.10
CA LEU A 123 -1.75 -7.65 2.97
C LEU A 123 -2.68 -7.37 1.80
N TRP A 124 -2.53 -6.20 1.17
CA TRP A 124 -3.14 -5.90 -0.12
C TRP A 124 -2.06 -5.68 -1.18
N ILE A 125 -2.33 -6.15 -2.41
CA ILE A 125 -1.43 -6.00 -3.56
C ILE A 125 -2.27 -5.65 -4.78
N GLY A 126 -1.86 -4.63 -5.53
CA GLY A 126 -2.54 -4.23 -6.75
C GLY A 126 -1.66 -3.53 -7.78
N LYS A 127 -2.16 -3.52 -9.01
CA LYS A 127 -1.66 -2.68 -10.11
C LYS A 127 -2.57 -1.48 -10.26
N PHE A 128 -1.97 -0.36 -10.61
CA PHE A 128 -2.70 0.88 -10.84
C PHE A 128 -2.82 1.15 -12.34
N PRO A 129 -3.95 1.74 -12.78
CA PRO A 129 -4.00 2.35 -14.09
C PRO A 129 -3.01 3.53 -14.16
N SER A 130 -2.52 3.83 -15.36
CA SER A 130 -1.74 5.06 -15.58
C SER A 130 -2.57 6.26 -15.13
N GLN A 131 -1.97 7.16 -14.34
CA GLN A 131 -2.49 8.44 -13.84
C GLN A 131 -2.80 8.51 -12.34
N THR A 132 -2.69 7.42 -11.57
CA THR A 132 -2.75 7.51 -10.10
C THR A 132 -1.41 8.06 -9.60
N THR A 133 -1.39 9.30 -9.17
CA THR A 133 -0.15 9.96 -8.73
C THR A 133 0.20 9.61 -7.28
N GLN A 134 1.42 9.95 -6.89
CA GLN A 134 1.89 9.76 -5.52
C GLN A 134 0.95 10.44 -4.50
N ALA A 135 0.41 11.62 -4.83
CA ALA A 135 -0.49 12.37 -3.96
C ALA A 135 -1.89 11.75 -3.82
N ASP A 136 -2.31 10.92 -4.80
CA ASP A 136 -3.65 10.33 -4.81
C ASP A 136 -3.79 9.15 -3.85
N VAL A 137 -2.68 8.51 -3.45
CA VAL A 137 -2.71 7.32 -2.60
C VAL A 137 -2.47 7.70 -1.15
N VAL A 138 -3.55 7.88 -0.43
CA VAL A 138 -3.56 8.30 0.98
C VAL A 138 -4.17 7.23 1.87
N GLY A 139 -3.83 7.22 3.15
CA GLY A 139 -4.31 6.21 4.09
C GLY A 139 -4.68 6.78 5.45
N VAL A 140 -5.65 6.16 6.11
CA VAL A 140 -6.10 6.51 7.46
C VAL A 140 -6.32 5.25 8.30
N SER A 141 -5.97 5.33 9.59
CA SER A 141 -6.29 4.28 10.56
C SER A 141 -7.77 4.31 10.92
N VAL A 142 -8.39 3.13 10.99
CA VAL A 142 -9.82 2.95 11.29
C VAL A 142 -10.02 1.92 12.39
N ALA A 143 -11.05 2.14 13.23
CA ALA A 143 -11.51 1.14 14.16
C ALA A 143 -12.21 -0.01 13.40
N VAL A 144 -12.08 -1.22 13.91
CA VAL A 144 -12.62 -2.43 13.27
C VAL A 144 -13.57 -3.15 14.22
N ILE A 145 -14.75 -3.51 13.72
CA ILE A 145 -15.69 -4.38 14.41
C ILE A 145 -16.08 -5.53 13.46
N ASN A 146 -15.86 -6.75 13.91
CA ASN A 146 -16.18 -7.97 13.13
C ASN A 146 -15.53 -7.97 11.72
N GLY A 147 -14.30 -7.46 11.59
CA GLY A 147 -13.59 -7.43 10.32
C GLY A 147 -14.07 -6.34 9.35
N SER A 148 -14.80 -5.34 9.83
CA SER A 148 -15.28 -4.21 9.03
C SER A 148 -14.91 -2.88 9.65
N PRO A 149 -14.60 -1.84 8.85
CA PRO A 149 -14.39 -0.48 9.34
C PRO A 149 -15.63 0.00 10.08
N SER A 150 -15.46 0.51 11.30
CA SER A 150 -16.57 0.93 12.16
C SER A 150 -16.53 2.38 12.59
N GLY A 151 -15.49 3.10 12.22
CA GLY A 151 -15.29 4.51 12.58
C GLY A 151 -13.82 4.91 12.50
N ALA A 152 -13.53 6.15 12.91
CA ALA A 152 -12.16 6.63 13.00
C ALA A 152 -11.36 5.77 13.99
N GLY A 153 -10.12 5.45 13.65
CA GLY A 153 -9.17 4.85 14.58
C GLY A 153 -8.83 5.79 15.73
N SER A 154 -8.22 5.25 16.77
CA SER A 154 -7.80 6.01 17.95
C SER A 154 -6.29 6.08 18.13
N GLY A 155 -5.55 5.31 17.34
CA GLY A 155 -4.11 5.17 17.44
C GLY A 155 -3.41 5.22 16.09
N THR A 156 -2.25 4.58 16.05
CA THR A 156 -1.45 4.43 14.84
C THR A 156 -1.34 2.96 14.46
N VAL A 157 -1.12 2.71 13.19
CA VAL A 157 -0.86 1.37 12.64
C VAL A 157 0.45 1.43 11.87
N LEU A 158 1.37 0.52 12.17
CA LEU A 158 2.59 0.36 11.39
C LEU A 158 2.28 -0.42 10.11
N CYS A 159 2.59 0.19 8.97
CA CYS A 159 2.45 -0.43 7.66
C CYS A 159 3.79 -0.60 6.97
N GLN A 160 3.99 -1.75 6.33
CA GLN A 160 5.09 -2.01 5.40
C GLN A 160 4.57 -1.77 3.98
N ILE A 161 5.23 -0.92 3.24
CA ILE A 161 4.80 -0.46 1.92
C ILE A 161 5.91 -0.69 0.92
N ALA A 162 5.61 -1.42 -0.15
CA ALA A 162 6.49 -1.56 -1.31
C ALA A 162 5.73 -1.11 -2.56
N ALA A 163 6.35 -0.30 -3.39
CA ALA A 163 5.72 0.19 -4.61
C ALA A 163 6.70 0.30 -5.79
N ILE A 164 6.14 0.34 -6.98
CA ILE A 164 6.81 0.78 -8.19
C ILE A 164 6.11 2.03 -8.66
N LEU A 165 6.87 3.10 -8.81
CA LEU A 165 6.40 4.37 -9.38
C LEU A 165 7.12 4.64 -10.70
N ASP A 166 6.40 5.23 -11.64
CA ASP A 166 6.95 5.84 -12.85
C ASP A 166 7.41 7.25 -12.48
N ASP A 167 8.68 7.48 -12.61
CA ASP A 167 9.33 8.77 -12.35
C ASP A 167 9.14 9.65 -13.59
N VAL A 168 8.26 10.64 -13.50
CA VAL A 168 7.80 11.50 -14.61
C VAL A 168 8.49 12.85 -14.62
#